data_d4516119d002c6c62dfe52de20b228ad
#
_entry.id   d4516119d002c6c62dfe52de20b228ad
#
_cell.length_a   1.000
_cell.length_b   1.000
_cell.length_c   1.000
_cell.angle_alpha   90.00
_cell.angle_beta   90.00
_cell.angle_gamma   90.00
#
_symmetry.space_group_name_H-M   'P 1'
#
loop_
_entity.id
_entity.type
_entity.pdbx_description
1 polymer ?
#
loop_
_entity_poly.entity_id
_entity_poly.type
_entity_poly.pdbx_seq_one_letter_code
_entity_poly.pdbx_strand_id
1 'polypeptide(L)'
;TCRAIETNTVALLDSLYSKEKADGKIIYKMIDISKKENEAIADRYEVTWSSLFVNGWKDGKENVNNMTEFSFSNARNAPDKFKEGIKSKIDELLKQL
;
A
#
# COMPACT_ATOMS: atom_id res chain seq x y z
N THR A 1 -15.38 2.75 -0.16
CA THR A 1 -14.16 2.71 -0.99
C THR A 1 -12.93 2.29 -0.18
N CYS A 2 -12.77 2.81 1.04
CA CYS A 2 -11.65 2.41 1.90
C CYS A 2 -11.66 0.91 2.19
N ARG A 3 -12.83 0.33 2.43
CA ARG A 3 -12.96 -1.10 2.66
C ARG A 3 -12.60 -1.90 1.40
N ALA A 4 -12.97 -1.38 0.21
CA ALA A 4 -12.62 -2.04 -1.05
C ALA A 4 -11.11 -2.05 -1.27
N ILE A 5 -10.43 -0.94 -0.95
CA ILE A 5 -8.97 -0.84 -1.03
C ILE A 5 -8.33 -1.88 -0.10
N GLU A 6 -8.76 -1.91 1.15
CA GLU A 6 -8.24 -2.86 2.15
C GLU A 6 -8.44 -4.31 1.71
N THR A 7 -9.69 -4.66 1.39
CA THR A 7 -10.05 -6.04 1.04
C THR A 7 -9.27 -6.53 -0.18
N ASN A 8 -9.20 -5.70 -1.23
CA ASN A 8 -8.52 -6.08 -2.46
C ASN A 8 -6.99 -6.13 -2.28
N THR A 9 -6.44 -5.25 -1.46
CA THR A 9 -5.00 -5.25 -1.19
C THR A 9 -4.61 -6.50 -0.40
N VAL A 10 -5.34 -6.83 0.65
CA VAL A 10 -5.08 -8.03 1.45
C VAL A 10 -5.21 -9.29 0.59
N ALA A 11 -6.27 -9.37 -0.23
CA ALA A 11 -6.47 -10.51 -1.11
C ALA A 11 -5.31 -10.68 -2.10
N LEU A 12 -4.83 -9.57 -2.68
CA LEU A 12 -3.69 -9.59 -3.60
C LEU A 12 -2.43 -10.11 -2.91
N LEU A 13 -2.12 -9.59 -1.72
CA LEU A 13 -0.92 -9.98 -0.99
C LEU A 13 -0.97 -11.46 -0.57
N ASP A 14 -2.09 -11.92 -0.09
CA ASP A 14 -2.25 -13.31 0.34
C ASP A 14 -2.22 -14.29 -0.83
N SER A 15 -2.70 -13.86 -1.99
CA SER A 15 -2.77 -14.68 -3.20
C SER A 15 -1.41 -14.80 -3.90
N LEU A 16 -0.69 -13.70 -4.08
CA LEU A 16 0.52 -13.65 -4.91
C LEU A 16 1.82 -13.45 -4.12
N TYR A 17 1.75 -12.92 -2.92
CA TYR A 17 2.93 -12.49 -2.16
C TYR A 17 2.99 -13.09 -0.75
N SER A 18 2.32 -14.21 -0.52
CA SER A 18 2.31 -14.85 0.80
C SER A 18 3.72 -15.18 1.30
N LYS A 19 4.60 -15.62 0.41
CA LYS A 19 5.98 -15.93 0.75
C LYS A 19 6.77 -14.69 1.14
N GLU A 20 6.68 -13.63 0.33
CA GLU A 20 7.37 -12.38 0.57
C GLU A 20 6.87 -11.73 1.87
N LYS A 21 5.59 -11.86 2.15
CA LYS A 21 4.98 -11.35 3.37
C LYS A 21 5.49 -12.13 4.59
N ALA A 22 5.57 -13.46 4.48
CA ALA A 22 6.10 -14.32 5.54
C ALA A 22 7.59 -14.08 5.80
N ASP A 23 8.36 -13.79 4.74
CA ASP A 23 9.79 -13.52 4.83
C ASP A 23 10.11 -12.10 5.30
N GLY A 24 9.10 -11.24 5.45
CA GLY A 24 9.28 -9.85 5.86
C GLY A 24 9.72 -8.92 4.73
N LYS A 25 9.74 -9.38 3.49
CA LYS A 25 10.06 -8.53 2.32
C LYS A 25 8.93 -7.58 2.01
N ILE A 26 7.69 -7.98 2.30
CA ILE A 26 6.50 -7.14 2.15
C ILE A 26 5.84 -7.02 3.51
N ILE A 27 5.62 -5.78 3.94
CA ILE A 27 4.94 -5.48 5.20
C ILE A 27 3.68 -4.68 4.89
N TYR A 28 2.54 -5.20 5.31
CA TYR A 28 1.27 -4.52 5.20
C TYR A 28 0.91 -3.92 6.56
N LYS A 29 0.60 -2.63 6.58
CA LYS A 29 0.17 -1.95 7.79
C LYS A 29 -1.08 -1.13 7.53
N MET A 30 -2.06 -1.26 8.42
CA MET A 30 -3.20 -0.37 8.46
C MET A 30 -3.03 0.57 9.64
N ILE A 31 -3.03 1.87 9.37
CA ILE A 31 -2.77 2.89 10.38
C ILE A 31 -3.98 3.81 10.48
N ASP A 32 -4.55 3.90 11.68
CA ASP A 32 -5.68 4.79 11.95
C ASP A 32 -5.13 6.18 12.27
N ILE A 33 -5.23 7.10 11.30
CA ILE A 33 -4.68 8.45 11.43
C ILE A 33 -5.52 9.35 12.34
N SER A 34 -6.70 8.88 12.77
CA SER A 34 -7.51 9.63 13.73
C SER A 34 -6.96 9.50 15.15
N LYS A 35 -6.10 8.52 15.39
CA LYS A 35 -5.48 8.32 16.70
C LYS A 35 -4.29 9.25 16.88
N LYS A 36 -4.22 9.87 18.05
CA LYS A 36 -3.15 10.81 18.41
C LYS A 36 -1.75 10.18 18.26
N GLU A 37 -1.61 8.92 18.61
CA GLU A 37 -0.34 8.19 18.54
C GLU A 37 0.19 8.07 17.09
N ASN A 38 -0.68 8.23 16.10
CA ASN A 38 -0.32 8.12 14.68
C ASN A 38 -0.17 9.48 14.00
N GLU A 39 -0.26 10.57 14.75
CA GLU A 39 -0.17 11.93 14.22
C GLU A 39 1.15 12.19 13.51
N ALA A 40 2.25 11.72 14.09
CA ALA A 40 3.58 11.92 13.51
C ALA A 40 3.73 11.23 12.14
N ILE A 41 3.19 10.02 11.99
CA ILE A 41 3.30 9.31 10.71
C ILE A 41 2.37 9.94 9.67
N ALA A 42 1.20 10.41 10.08
CA ALA A 42 0.30 11.12 9.17
C ALA A 42 0.94 12.40 8.64
N ASP A 43 1.59 13.17 9.51
CA ASP A 43 2.30 14.39 9.14
C ASP A 43 3.47 14.09 8.20
N ARG A 44 4.22 13.03 8.46
CA ARG A 44 5.36 12.64 7.64
C ARG A 44 4.97 12.38 6.19
N TYR A 45 3.83 11.73 5.98
CA TYR A 45 3.34 11.42 4.63
C TYR A 45 2.31 12.42 4.11
N GLU A 46 2.11 13.50 4.83
CA GLU A 46 1.16 14.58 4.47
C GLU A 46 -0.25 14.06 4.25
N VAL A 47 -0.68 13.13 5.13
CA VAL A 47 -1.98 12.48 5.04
C VAL A 47 -2.98 13.17 5.96
N THR A 48 -4.10 13.59 5.39
CA THR A 48 -5.20 14.22 6.15
C THR A 48 -6.46 13.37 6.15
N TRP A 49 -6.51 12.34 5.30
CA TRP A 49 -7.64 11.42 5.19
C TRP A 49 -7.14 10.08 4.66
N SER A 50 -8.06 9.14 4.38
CA SER A 50 -7.71 7.80 3.93
C SER A 50 -6.83 7.82 2.69
N SER A 51 -5.70 7.11 2.76
CA SER A 51 -4.70 7.08 1.68
C SER A 51 -4.07 5.70 1.58
N LEU A 52 -3.56 5.38 0.40
CA LEU A 52 -2.80 4.15 0.18
C LEU A 52 -1.41 4.50 -0.37
N PHE A 53 -0.39 3.94 0.27
CA PHE A 53 0.99 4.09 -0.16
C PHE A 53 1.61 2.73 -0.43
N VAL A 54 2.42 2.65 -1.49
CA VAL A 54 3.26 1.48 -1.77
C VAL A 54 4.69 2.00 -1.79
N ASN A 55 5.44 1.70 -0.74
CA ASN A 55 6.76 2.28 -0.53
C ASN A 55 7.85 1.21 -0.56
N GLY A 56 9.00 1.56 -1.11
CA GLY A 56 10.17 0.69 -1.12
C GLY A 56 11.27 1.26 -0.25
N TRP A 57 12.04 0.37 0.37
CA TRP A 57 13.21 0.74 1.16
C TRP A 57 14.44 0.06 0.56
N LYS A 58 15.46 0.86 0.27
CA LYS A 58 16.74 0.35 -0.23
C LYS A 58 17.87 1.25 0.26
N ASP A 59 18.89 0.63 0.85
CA ASP A 59 20.09 1.33 1.32
C ASP A 59 19.75 2.49 2.28
N GLY A 60 18.75 2.30 3.12
CA GLY A 60 18.31 3.30 4.09
C GLY A 60 17.46 4.42 3.50
N LYS A 61 17.14 4.36 2.22
CA LYS A 61 16.32 5.37 1.55
C LYS A 61 14.93 4.82 1.25
N GLU A 62 13.92 5.62 1.53
CA GLU A 62 12.53 5.29 1.25
C GLU A 62 12.12 5.86 -0.10
N ASN A 63 11.56 4.99 -0.95
CA ASN A 63 10.92 5.39 -2.19
C ASN A 63 9.41 5.42 -1.92
N VAL A 64 8.85 6.62 -1.74
CA VAL A 64 7.44 6.82 -1.38
C VAL A 64 6.59 6.93 -2.63
N ASN A 65 5.56 6.08 -2.72
CA ASN A 65 4.62 6.09 -3.85
C ASN A 65 3.20 6.20 -3.33
N ASN A 66 2.60 7.37 -3.53
CA ASN A 66 1.21 7.62 -3.13
C ASN A 66 0.28 7.09 -4.22
N MET A 67 -0.43 6.02 -3.92
CA MET A 67 -1.37 5.37 -4.83
C MET A 67 -2.83 5.67 -4.51
N THR A 68 -3.07 6.72 -3.72
CA THR A 68 -4.41 7.06 -3.22
C THR A 68 -5.40 7.33 -4.34
N GLU A 69 -5.05 8.23 -5.26
CA GLU A 69 -5.95 8.60 -6.36
C GLU A 69 -6.28 7.40 -7.24
N PHE A 70 -5.26 6.65 -7.63
CA PHE A 70 -5.45 5.41 -8.40
C PHE A 70 -6.36 4.43 -7.68
N SER A 71 -6.15 4.27 -6.37
CA SER A 71 -6.89 3.31 -5.53
C SER A 71 -8.36 3.71 -5.42
N PHE A 72 -8.64 4.98 -5.14
CA PHE A 72 -10.02 5.45 -5.02
C PHE A 72 -10.76 5.41 -6.36
N SER A 73 -10.05 5.56 -7.47
CA SER A 73 -10.65 5.49 -8.80
C SER A 73 -10.99 4.06 -9.23
N ASN A 74 -10.28 3.06 -8.73
CA ASN A 74 -10.34 1.70 -9.28
C ASN A 74 -10.75 0.59 -8.31
N ALA A 75 -10.44 0.70 -7.02
CA ALA A 75 -10.60 -0.42 -6.08
C ALA A 75 -12.03 -0.97 -6.01
N ARG A 76 -13.03 -0.10 -6.08
CA ARG A 76 -14.43 -0.48 -5.99
C ARG A 76 -15.02 -0.87 -7.34
N ASN A 77 -14.75 -0.04 -8.35
CA ASN A 77 -15.41 -0.17 -9.66
C ASN A 77 -14.65 -1.05 -10.65
N ALA A 78 -13.34 -1.17 -10.47
CA ALA A 78 -12.48 -1.96 -11.34
C ALA A 78 -11.42 -2.70 -10.49
N PRO A 79 -11.85 -3.67 -9.64
CA PRO A 79 -10.93 -4.32 -8.71
C PRO A 79 -9.76 -5.05 -9.39
N ASP A 80 -9.98 -5.62 -10.56
CA ASP A 80 -8.91 -6.29 -11.29
C ASP A 80 -7.85 -5.30 -11.76
N LYS A 81 -8.27 -4.14 -12.24
CA LYS A 81 -7.37 -3.06 -12.65
C LYS A 81 -6.61 -2.51 -11.45
N PHE A 82 -7.29 -2.36 -10.33
CA PHE A 82 -6.67 -1.93 -9.07
C PHE A 82 -5.56 -2.92 -8.64
N LYS A 83 -5.88 -4.21 -8.60
CA LYS A 83 -4.92 -5.25 -8.21
C LYS A 83 -3.72 -5.29 -9.16
N GLU A 84 -3.95 -5.18 -10.46
CA GLU A 84 -2.89 -5.17 -11.45
C GLU A 84 -1.95 -3.99 -11.29
N GLY A 85 -2.49 -2.80 -11.03
CA GLY A 85 -1.69 -1.60 -10.80
C GLY A 85 -0.85 -1.69 -9.55
N ILE A 86 -1.43 -2.19 -8.45
CA ILE A 86 -0.70 -2.37 -7.20
C ILE A 86 0.38 -3.46 -7.37
N LYS A 87 0.05 -4.55 -8.05
CA LYS A 87 1.01 -5.62 -8.35
C LYS A 87 2.20 -5.09 -9.13
N SER A 88 1.94 -4.30 -10.17
CA SER A 88 3.01 -3.71 -10.99
C SER A 88 3.96 -2.86 -10.16
N LYS A 89 3.41 -2.06 -9.23
CA LYS A 89 4.23 -1.21 -8.37
C LYS A 89 5.04 -2.05 -7.37
N ILE A 90 4.44 -3.06 -6.79
CA ILE A 90 5.13 -3.96 -5.86
C ILE A 90 6.27 -4.69 -6.58
N ASP A 91 6.01 -5.23 -7.76
CA ASP A 91 7.02 -5.96 -8.54
C ASP A 91 8.17 -5.04 -8.93
N GLU A 92 7.87 -3.79 -9.32
CA GLU A 92 8.88 -2.79 -9.62
C GLU A 92 9.80 -2.54 -8.43
N LEU A 93 9.21 -2.36 -7.23
CA LEU A 93 9.98 -2.12 -6.02
C LEU A 93 10.79 -3.34 -5.58
N LEU A 94 10.23 -4.55 -5.73
CA LEU A 94 10.96 -5.77 -5.41
C LEU A 94 12.18 -5.98 -6.29
N LYS A 95 12.11 -5.56 -7.55
CA LYS A 95 13.25 -5.65 -8.48
C LYS A 95 14.39 -4.73 -8.07
N GLN A 96 14.11 -3.68 -7.32
CA GLN A 96 15.11 -2.72 -6.87
C GLN A 96 15.87 -3.17 -5.61
N LEU A 97 15.41 -4.25 -5.00
CA LEU A 97 16.07 -4.80 -3.81
C LEU A 97 17.36 -5.63 -4.18
#